data_11bbd8457295e585a632bf2a5d3723df
#
_entry.id   11bbd8457295e585a632bf2a5d3723df
#
_cell.length_a   1.000
_cell.length_b   1.000
_cell.length_c   1.000
_cell.angle_alpha   90.00
_cell.angle_beta   90.00
_cell.angle_gamma   90.00
#
_symmetry.space_group_name_H-M   'P 1'
#
loop_
_entity.id
_entity.type
_entity.pdbx_description
1 polymer ?
#
loop_
_entity_poly.entity_id
_entity_poly.type
_entity_poly.pdbx_seq_one_letter_code
_entity_poly.pdbx_strand_id
1 'polypeptide(L)'
;MQDPYTTSASSSAATPSAATRSAAARSAAAPARASDEPSASPALLVSRGLGRQFGQQQAVTGLTFTASRGEVIGLLGPNGAGKTTSLRMLAGTLAATQGQLELEGEAFDGRASQRQLNRLKRRIGYLPEGAPLWPQLTVRESLECVAGLHGLSRKVRNDRLAALMDRLDITPFANQLCAVLSKGYRRRVALAMALTHDPDILLLDEPTDGLDPLQKDSVRAFIRELGRERLIIVSTHLLEEVPRICDRVLVMANGQLGFDDTPEALAATSVSEGILGGSRSRYGAGYGASSSLPVWRVTLSRALSERELASVSRLPGVAAITPVKPGDAMARDKSPLVVSTGAVLRLAGRLHQDPRPALARWCSYMEIRLDECVHERGDIEVAFRQLVTRMAEQPSPLPMRKQTPRADQEVSS
;
A
#
# COMPACT_ATOMS: atom_id res chain seq x y z
N MET A 1 -28.25 -30.57 55.05
CA MET A 1 -29.62 -30.81 55.51
C MET A 1 -30.55 -30.34 54.44
N GLN A 2 -30.98 -31.33 53.70
CA GLN A 2 -32.31 -31.52 53.06
C GLN A 2 -32.74 -30.55 51.94
N ASP A 3 -32.62 -31.07 50.74
CA ASP A 3 -33.64 -31.09 49.70
C ASP A 3 -34.99 -31.60 50.32
N PRO A 4 -36.15 -31.61 49.67
CA PRO A 4 -36.40 -31.88 48.25
C PRO A 4 -37.81 -31.50 47.70
N TYR A 5 -37.97 -31.90 46.39
CA TYR A 5 -39.21 -32.41 45.70
C TYR A 5 -40.35 -31.42 45.36
N THR A 6 -41.11 -31.54 44.36
CA THR A 6 -41.44 -32.45 43.23
C THR A 6 -42.67 -31.92 42.52
N THR A 7 -42.78 -32.32 41.23
CA THR A 7 -43.94 -32.80 40.48
C THR A 7 -45.04 -31.79 40.09
N SER A 8 -45.73 -31.84 38.99
CA SER A 8 -46.03 -32.81 37.88
C SER A 8 -46.98 -32.13 36.92
N ALA A 9 -46.82 -32.30 35.65
CA ALA A 9 -47.60 -33.10 34.69
C ALA A 9 -49.08 -32.70 34.44
N SER A 10 -49.38 -32.50 33.19
CA SER A 10 -50.28 -33.30 32.33
C SER A 10 -50.80 -32.46 31.15
N SER A 11 -50.55 -32.82 29.92
CA SER A 11 -51.33 -33.71 29.06
C SER A 11 -52.57 -33.05 28.46
N SER A 12 -52.61 -32.85 27.15
CA SER A 12 -53.66 -33.42 26.32
C SER A 12 -53.38 -33.21 24.83
N ALA A 13 -53.52 -34.31 24.13
CA ALA A 13 -53.42 -34.48 22.66
C ALA A 13 -54.75 -34.17 21.96
N ALA A 14 -54.66 -33.78 20.70
CA ALA A 14 -55.63 -34.20 19.67
C ALA A 14 -55.14 -33.82 18.25
N THR A 15 -54.83 -34.79 17.44
CA THR A 15 -54.98 -34.83 15.98
C THR A 15 -56.34 -35.52 15.67
N PRO A 16 -56.90 -35.59 14.43
CA PRO A 16 -56.34 -35.33 13.07
C PRO A 16 -57.32 -34.65 12.08
N SER A 17 -56.95 -34.36 10.86
CA SER A 17 -57.59 -34.89 9.64
C SER A 17 -56.99 -34.33 8.36
N ALA A 18 -56.82 -35.23 7.40
CA ALA A 18 -56.31 -35.05 6.07
C ALA A 18 -57.34 -34.43 5.14
N ALA A 19 -56.87 -33.65 4.18
CA ALA A 19 -57.49 -33.53 2.86
C ALA A 19 -56.42 -33.17 1.78
N THR A 20 -56.15 -34.15 0.97
CA THR A 20 -55.52 -34.19 -0.32
C THR A 20 -56.08 -33.12 -1.28
N ARG A 21 -55.19 -32.38 -1.96
CA ARG A 21 -55.35 -32.05 -3.40
C ARG A 21 -54.02 -31.69 -4.06
N SER A 22 -53.75 -32.44 -5.09
CA SER A 22 -52.72 -32.29 -6.11
C SER A 22 -52.88 -30.99 -6.91
N ALA A 23 -51.74 -30.32 -7.21
CA ALA A 23 -51.53 -29.70 -8.53
C ALA A 23 -50.10 -29.19 -8.72
N ALA A 24 -49.46 -29.75 -9.70
CA ALA A 24 -48.53 -29.16 -10.67
C ALA A 24 -47.23 -28.45 -10.18
N ALA A 25 -46.13 -29.14 -10.39
CA ALA A 25 -44.79 -28.65 -10.50
C ALA A 25 -44.69 -27.48 -11.49
N ARG A 26 -44.16 -26.34 -11.01
CA ARG A 26 -43.43 -25.36 -11.83
C ARG A 26 -42.08 -25.19 -11.22
N SER A 27 -41.09 -25.75 -11.91
CA SER A 27 -39.68 -25.49 -11.75
C SER A 27 -39.43 -23.99 -11.97
N ALA A 28 -39.14 -23.26 -10.90
CA ALA A 28 -38.50 -21.94 -10.97
C ALA A 28 -37.09 -22.12 -10.46
N ALA A 29 -36.13 -22.08 -11.38
CA ALA A 29 -34.72 -22.01 -11.07
C ALA A 29 -34.46 -20.76 -10.20
N ALA A 30 -33.94 -20.97 -9.00
CA ALA A 30 -33.43 -19.92 -8.17
C ALA A 30 -32.23 -19.27 -8.88
N PRO A 31 -32.10 -17.93 -8.87
CA PRO A 31 -30.91 -17.30 -9.39
C PRO A 31 -29.73 -17.71 -8.54
N ALA A 32 -28.65 -18.13 -9.20
CA ALA A 32 -27.36 -18.41 -8.59
C ALA A 32 -26.97 -17.23 -7.69
N ARG A 33 -26.62 -17.54 -6.44
CA ARG A 33 -26.04 -16.58 -5.50
C ARG A 33 -24.79 -15.99 -6.15
N ALA A 34 -24.79 -14.66 -6.27
CA ALA A 34 -23.62 -13.89 -6.62
C ALA A 34 -22.48 -14.30 -5.67
N SER A 35 -21.33 -14.56 -6.27
CA SER A 35 -20.06 -14.78 -5.61
C SER A 35 -19.83 -13.72 -4.55
N ASP A 36 -19.51 -14.13 -3.32
CA ASP A 36 -18.95 -13.29 -2.26
C ASP A 36 -17.65 -12.67 -2.76
N GLU A 37 -17.72 -11.50 -3.38
CA GLU A 37 -16.58 -10.60 -3.44
C GLU A 37 -16.34 -10.11 -2.01
N PRO A 38 -15.08 -10.10 -1.52
CA PRO A 38 -14.78 -9.53 -0.23
C PRO A 38 -15.25 -8.07 -0.23
N SER A 39 -16.18 -7.74 0.64
CA SER A 39 -16.69 -6.38 0.85
C SER A 39 -15.51 -5.45 1.09
N ALA A 40 -15.10 -4.72 0.07
CA ALA A 40 -14.09 -3.70 0.18
C ALA A 40 -14.60 -2.66 1.19
N SER A 41 -13.86 -2.45 2.27
CA SER A 41 -14.16 -1.38 3.24
C SER A 41 -14.32 -0.05 2.49
N PRO A 42 -15.32 0.77 2.82
CA PRO A 42 -15.53 2.03 2.11
C PRO A 42 -14.27 2.90 2.18
N ALA A 43 -13.91 3.50 1.06
CA ALA A 43 -12.74 4.36 0.97
C ALA A 43 -12.87 5.52 1.96
N LEU A 44 -11.86 5.68 2.83
CA LEU A 44 -11.77 6.79 3.77
C LEU A 44 -11.26 8.05 3.06
N LEU A 45 -10.27 7.90 2.17
CA LEU A 45 -9.62 8.97 1.45
C LEU A 45 -9.54 8.62 -0.03
N VAL A 46 -9.93 9.56 -0.91
CA VAL A 46 -9.83 9.44 -2.36
C VAL A 46 -9.09 10.65 -2.92
N SER A 47 -8.01 10.41 -3.63
CA SER A 47 -7.28 11.40 -4.41
C SER A 47 -7.67 11.27 -5.87
N ARG A 48 -8.19 12.35 -6.48
CA ARG A 48 -8.62 12.37 -7.89
C ARG A 48 -7.82 13.39 -8.68
N GLY A 49 -6.79 12.96 -9.35
CA GLY A 49 -6.00 13.81 -10.24
C GLY A 49 -5.30 14.97 -9.53
N LEU A 50 -4.94 14.81 -8.23
CA LEU A 50 -4.25 15.86 -7.49
C LEU A 50 -2.94 16.23 -8.16
N GLY A 51 -2.71 17.55 -8.33
CA GLY A 51 -1.48 18.06 -8.89
C GLY A 51 -1.07 19.39 -8.29
N ARG A 52 0.23 19.65 -8.33
CA ARG A 52 0.82 20.91 -7.86
C ARG A 52 1.89 21.40 -8.81
N GLN A 53 1.75 22.65 -9.21
CA GLN A 53 2.72 23.39 -10.00
C GLN A 53 3.29 24.55 -9.19
N PHE A 54 4.61 24.73 -9.23
CA PHE A 54 5.34 25.87 -8.66
C PHE A 54 5.98 26.66 -9.82
N GLY A 55 5.43 27.81 -10.14
CA GLY A 55 5.87 28.56 -11.32
C GLY A 55 5.76 27.71 -12.60
N GLN A 56 6.89 27.43 -13.23
CA GLN A 56 6.97 26.57 -14.44
C GLN A 56 7.16 25.08 -14.11
N GLN A 57 7.51 24.75 -12.86
CA GLN A 57 7.84 23.39 -12.45
C GLN A 57 6.60 22.65 -11.99
N GLN A 58 6.27 21.54 -12.66
CA GLN A 58 5.25 20.60 -12.23
C GLN A 58 5.86 19.65 -11.18
N ALA A 59 5.43 19.78 -9.92
CA ALA A 59 5.94 18.96 -8.83
C ALA A 59 5.15 17.66 -8.64
N VAL A 60 3.84 17.68 -8.89
CA VAL A 60 2.97 16.50 -8.86
C VAL A 60 1.94 16.63 -9.97
N THR A 61 1.72 15.53 -10.71
CA THR A 61 0.78 15.48 -11.84
C THR A 61 -0.18 14.32 -11.66
N GLY A 62 -1.48 14.63 -11.52
CA GLY A 62 -2.55 13.64 -11.65
C GLY A 62 -2.54 12.51 -10.63
N LEU A 63 -2.08 12.77 -9.39
CA LEU A 63 -2.05 11.77 -8.32
C LEU A 63 -3.46 11.26 -8.03
N THR A 64 -3.71 9.99 -8.34
CA THR A 64 -5.02 9.36 -8.20
C THR A 64 -4.87 8.02 -7.51
N PHE A 65 -5.50 7.85 -6.36
CA PHE A 65 -5.58 6.60 -5.59
C PHE A 65 -6.73 6.67 -4.58
N THR A 66 -7.11 5.53 -4.04
CA THR A 66 -8.06 5.40 -2.93
C THR A 66 -7.37 4.77 -1.74
N ALA A 67 -7.80 5.09 -0.53
CA ALA A 67 -7.24 4.49 0.69
C ALA A 67 -8.33 4.27 1.73
N SER A 68 -8.20 3.20 2.50
CA SER A 68 -9.18 2.73 3.47
C SER A 68 -8.65 2.80 4.91
N ARG A 69 -9.55 2.80 5.88
CA ARG A 69 -9.20 2.66 7.29
C ARG A 69 -8.57 1.29 7.54
N GLY A 70 -7.56 1.22 8.39
CA GLY A 70 -6.86 -0.02 8.67
C GLY A 70 -5.75 -0.35 7.67
N GLU A 71 -5.38 0.58 6.80
CA GLU A 71 -4.37 0.40 5.75
C GLU A 71 -3.12 1.25 6.05
N VAL A 72 -1.95 0.65 5.89
CA VAL A 72 -0.66 1.36 5.94
C VAL A 72 -0.08 1.42 4.53
N ILE A 73 -0.03 2.61 3.95
CA ILE A 73 0.44 2.85 2.58
C ILE A 73 1.85 3.44 2.61
N GLY A 74 2.78 2.81 1.90
CA GLY A 74 4.12 3.36 1.65
C GLY A 74 4.15 4.24 0.40
N LEU A 75 4.50 5.51 0.54
CA LEU A 75 4.73 6.42 -0.58
C LEU A 75 6.22 6.46 -0.91
N LEU A 76 6.61 5.76 -1.97
CA LEU A 76 8.00 5.54 -2.36
C LEU A 76 8.41 6.43 -3.54
N GLY A 77 9.68 6.72 -3.65
CA GLY A 77 10.22 7.46 -4.79
C GLY A 77 11.58 8.09 -4.46
N PRO A 78 12.37 8.44 -5.47
CA PRO A 78 13.63 9.16 -5.27
C PRO A 78 13.37 10.57 -4.71
N ASN A 79 14.46 11.24 -4.32
CA ASN A 79 14.38 12.64 -3.92
C ASN A 79 13.88 13.49 -5.11
N GLY A 80 12.95 14.42 -4.83
CA GLY A 80 12.30 15.19 -5.88
C GLY A 80 11.15 14.51 -6.61
N ALA A 81 10.80 13.25 -6.29
CA ALA A 81 9.66 12.54 -6.91
C ALA A 81 8.28 13.17 -6.63
N GLY A 82 8.18 14.09 -5.68
CA GLY A 82 6.92 14.74 -5.31
C GLY A 82 6.27 14.19 -4.02
N LYS A 83 6.92 13.28 -3.28
CA LYS A 83 6.38 12.66 -2.05
C LYS A 83 5.93 13.67 -1.00
N THR A 84 6.84 14.51 -0.52
CA THR A 84 6.53 15.57 0.47
C THR A 84 5.46 16.53 -0.04
N THR A 85 5.51 16.91 -1.33
CA THR A 85 4.49 17.75 -1.95
C THR A 85 3.12 17.09 -1.92
N SER A 86 3.04 15.79 -2.22
CA SER A 86 1.82 15.00 -2.14
C SER A 86 1.29 14.92 -0.71
N LEU A 87 2.12 14.58 0.27
CA LEU A 87 1.72 14.56 1.68
C LEU A 87 1.22 15.92 2.16
N ARG A 88 1.85 17.02 1.76
CA ARG A 88 1.41 18.37 2.12
C ARG A 88 0.08 18.75 1.48
N MET A 89 -0.20 18.29 0.26
CA MET A 89 -1.54 18.47 -0.35
C MET A 89 -2.59 17.66 0.39
N LEU A 90 -2.32 16.39 0.68
CA LEU A 90 -3.22 15.52 1.44
C LEU A 90 -3.49 16.08 2.86
N ALA A 91 -2.48 16.65 3.52
CA ALA A 91 -2.61 17.29 4.83
C ALA A 91 -3.36 18.64 4.80
N GLY A 92 -3.72 19.15 3.62
CA GLY A 92 -4.33 20.48 3.48
C GLY A 92 -3.39 21.64 3.92
N THR A 93 -2.07 21.41 3.95
CA THR A 93 -1.06 22.44 4.25
C THR A 93 -0.53 23.10 2.98
N LEU A 94 -0.80 22.50 1.84
CA LEU A 94 -0.46 23.01 0.52
C LEU A 94 -1.69 22.86 -0.40
N ALA A 95 -2.17 23.95 -0.98
CA ALA A 95 -3.28 23.89 -1.92
C ALA A 95 -2.88 23.18 -3.21
N ALA A 96 -3.71 22.28 -3.71
CA ALA A 96 -3.54 21.70 -5.03
C ALA A 96 -3.82 22.74 -6.13
N THR A 97 -3.12 22.67 -7.27
CA THR A 97 -3.43 23.51 -8.45
C THR A 97 -4.46 22.85 -9.36
N GLN A 98 -4.62 21.53 -9.24
CA GLN A 98 -5.61 20.74 -9.99
C GLN A 98 -6.04 19.51 -9.21
N GLY A 99 -7.17 18.92 -9.59
CA GLY A 99 -7.74 17.76 -8.94
C GLY A 99 -8.40 18.06 -7.61
N GLN A 100 -8.83 17.03 -6.93
CA GLN A 100 -9.51 17.12 -5.63
C GLN A 100 -9.13 15.98 -4.70
N LEU A 101 -9.18 16.26 -3.41
CA LEU A 101 -9.12 15.29 -2.33
C LEU A 101 -10.54 15.08 -1.80
N GLU A 102 -10.92 13.84 -1.53
CA GLU A 102 -12.20 13.50 -0.93
C GLU A 102 -11.96 12.70 0.35
N LEU A 103 -12.59 13.09 1.43
CA LEU A 103 -12.54 12.43 2.72
C LEU A 103 -13.97 12.06 3.15
N GLU A 104 -14.25 10.75 3.19
CA GLU A 104 -15.61 10.23 3.48
C GLU A 104 -16.73 10.94 2.67
N GLY A 105 -16.49 11.19 1.39
CA GLY A 105 -17.45 11.84 0.49
C GLY A 105 -17.43 13.38 0.53
N GLU A 106 -16.72 14.02 1.46
CA GLU A 106 -16.51 15.47 1.43
C GLU A 106 -15.32 15.83 0.55
N ALA A 107 -15.54 16.62 -0.51
CA ALA A 107 -14.52 17.02 -1.46
C ALA A 107 -13.80 18.31 -1.04
N PHE A 108 -12.48 18.30 -1.22
CA PHE A 108 -11.57 19.43 -0.96
C PHE A 108 -10.73 19.66 -2.21
N ASP A 109 -10.84 20.81 -2.80
CA ASP A 109 -10.03 21.24 -3.95
C ASP A 109 -9.13 22.43 -3.59
N GLY A 110 -8.42 22.97 -4.58
CA GLY A 110 -7.56 24.13 -4.38
C GLY A 110 -8.30 25.42 -3.97
N ARG A 111 -9.64 25.43 -3.97
CA ARG A 111 -10.52 26.56 -3.60
C ARG A 111 -11.22 26.34 -2.26
N ALA A 112 -10.90 25.24 -1.56
CA ALA A 112 -11.53 24.92 -0.29
C ALA A 112 -11.41 26.09 0.70
N SER A 113 -12.54 26.43 1.34
CA SER A 113 -12.59 27.50 2.33
C SER A 113 -11.78 27.14 3.59
N GLN A 114 -11.38 28.14 4.36
CA GLN A 114 -10.65 27.90 5.63
C GLN A 114 -11.45 27.01 6.59
N ARG A 115 -12.78 27.07 6.59
CA ARG A 115 -13.63 26.19 7.41
C ARG A 115 -13.53 24.74 6.95
N GLN A 116 -13.53 24.48 5.65
CA GLN A 116 -13.33 23.14 5.08
C GLN A 116 -11.95 22.61 5.40
N LEU A 117 -10.91 23.41 5.18
CA LEU A 117 -9.52 23.02 5.50
C LEU A 117 -9.35 22.74 7.01
N ASN A 118 -10.01 23.46 7.89
CA ASN A 118 -9.97 23.19 9.32
C ASN A 118 -10.67 21.87 9.68
N ARG A 119 -11.78 21.51 8.98
CA ARG A 119 -12.39 20.16 9.15
C ARG A 119 -11.46 19.06 8.70
N LEU A 120 -10.85 19.21 7.54
CA LEU A 120 -9.85 18.27 7.02
C LEU A 120 -8.69 18.07 8.02
N LYS A 121 -8.09 19.16 8.49
CA LYS A 121 -6.95 19.14 9.43
C LYS A 121 -7.27 18.53 10.79
N ARG A 122 -8.53 18.54 11.21
CA ARG A 122 -8.97 17.86 12.46
C ARG A 122 -8.98 16.33 12.32
N ARG A 123 -9.08 15.83 11.10
CA ARG A 123 -9.10 14.39 10.80
C ARG A 123 -7.73 13.84 10.44
N ILE A 124 -6.75 14.71 10.19
CA ILE A 124 -5.43 14.35 9.70
C ILE A 124 -4.34 14.81 10.67
N GLY A 125 -3.54 13.85 11.14
CA GLY A 125 -2.26 14.11 11.80
C GLY A 125 -1.15 14.14 10.75
N TYR A 126 -0.27 15.13 10.81
CA TYR A 126 0.83 15.25 9.86
C TYR A 126 2.16 15.45 10.58
N LEU A 127 3.09 14.53 10.33
CA LEU A 127 4.49 14.64 10.73
C LEU A 127 5.30 15.05 9.49
N PRO A 128 5.75 16.30 9.38
CA PRO A 128 6.57 16.74 8.26
C PRO A 128 8.01 16.24 8.40
N GLU A 129 8.74 16.22 7.27
CA GLU A 129 10.17 15.96 7.23
C GLU A 129 10.92 16.92 8.18
N GLY A 130 11.97 16.44 8.83
CA GLY A 130 12.73 17.23 9.78
C GLY A 130 12.11 17.37 11.18
N ALA A 131 10.85 16.96 11.38
CA ALA A 131 10.15 17.00 12.67
C ALA A 131 10.31 18.36 13.40
N PRO A 132 9.84 19.47 12.81
CA PRO A 132 10.01 20.80 13.38
C PRO A 132 9.27 20.92 14.73
N LEU A 133 9.98 21.39 15.74
CA LEU A 133 9.46 21.67 17.07
C LEU A 133 9.70 23.14 17.43
N TRP A 134 9.00 23.65 18.43
CA TRP A 134 9.28 24.96 19.02
C TRP A 134 10.45 24.83 20.00
N PRO A 135 11.67 25.32 19.65
CA PRO A 135 12.86 25.04 20.44
C PRO A 135 12.82 25.64 21.88
N GLN A 136 12.06 26.72 22.07
CA GLN A 136 11.90 27.41 23.35
C GLN A 136 10.81 26.83 24.25
N LEU A 137 10.01 25.89 23.76
CA LEU A 137 9.00 25.19 24.56
C LEU A 137 9.56 23.86 25.08
N THR A 138 9.07 23.44 26.22
CA THR A 138 9.26 22.08 26.71
C THR A 138 8.44 21.09 25.88
N VAL A 139 8.75 19.81 26.00
CA VAL A 139 7.97 18.73 25.36
C VAL A 139 6.50 18.84 25.76
N ARG A 140 6.23 18.98 27.06
CA ARG A 140 4.86 19.10 27.58
C ARG A 140 4.14 20.31 27.02
N GLU A 141 4.76 21.50 27.07
CA GLU A 141 4.18 22.73 26.56
C GLU A 141 3.88 22.65 25.04
N SER A 142 4.77 22.01 24.28
CA SER A 142 4.57 21.79 22.85
C SER A 142 3.33 20.93 22.57
N LEU A 143 3.15 19.84 23.32
CA LEU A 143 1.98 18.97 23.21
C LEU A 143 0.71 19.68 23.67
N GLU A 144 0.77 20.44 24.78
CA GLU A 144 -0.37 21.23 25.29
C GLU A 144 -0.78 22.31 24.32
N CYS A 145 0.17 22.96 23.65
CA CYS A 145 -0.11 23.96 22.62
C CYS A 145 -0.91 23.33 21.46
N VAL A 146 -0.46 22.17 20.93
CA VAL A 146 -1.18 21.48 19.85
C VAL A 146 -2.58 21.05 20.33
N ALA A 147 -2.68 20.48 21.52
CA ALA A 147 -3.98 20.08 22.08
C ALA A 147 -4.94 21.28 22.21
N GLY A 148 -4.42 22.45 22.61
CA GLY A 148 -5.18 23.70 22.66
C GLY A 148 -5.66 24.18 21.31
N LEU A 149 -4.81 24.11 20.27
CA LEU A 149 -5.16 24.47 18.90
C LEU A 149 -6.28 23.60 18.33
N HIS A 150 -6.33 22.32 18.74
CA HIS A 150 -7.40 21.39 18.36
C HIS A 150 -8.64 21.47 19.26
N GLY A 151 -8.62 22.31 20.31
CA GLY A 151 -9.75 22.55 21.20
C GLY A 151 -10.03 21.42 22.18
N LEU A 152 -9.02 20.61 22.56
CA LEU A 152 -9.21 19.54 23.54
C LEU A 152 -9.49 20.11 24.95
N SER A 153 -10.52 19.58 25.60
CA SER A 153 -10.82 19.95 26.98
C SER A 153 -9.66 19.52 27.93
N ARG A 154 -9.50 20.25 29.04
CA ARG A 154 -8.39 20.04 29.97
C ARG A 154 -8.25 18.58 30.43
N LYS A 155 -9.38 17.93 30.73
CA LYS A 155 -9.38 16.53 31.18
C LYS A 155 -8.89 15.57 30.09
N VAL A 156 -9.53 15.62 28.90
CA VAL A 156 -9.18 14.79 27.74
C VAL A 156 -7.71 15.01 27.35
N ARG A 157 -7.26 16.28 27.34
CA ARG A 157 -5.89 16.65 27.05
C ARG A 157 -4.90 15.95 27.99
N ASN A 158 -5.08 16.08 29.31
CA ASN A 158 -4.13 15.56 30.29
C ASN A 158 -4.01 14.03 30.19
N ASP A 159 -5.13 13.31 30.13
CA ASP A 159 -5.14 11.86 30.02
C ASP A 159 -4.46 11.39 28.73
N ARG A 160 -4.77 12.06 27.63
CA ARG A 160 -4.24 11.71 26.31
C ARG A 160 -2.74 12.03 26.17
N LEU A 161 -2.29 13.20 26.65
CA LEU A 161 -0.88 13.56 26.58
C LEU A 161 -0.04 12.64 27.46
N ALA A 162 -0.51 12.25 28.64
CA ALA A 162 0.17 11.28 29.48
C ALA A 162 0.35 9.94 28.75
N ALA A 163 -0.72 9.41 28.15
CA ALA A 163 -0.67 8.15 27.40
C ALA A 163 0.26 8.22 26.20
N LEU A 164 0.25 9.32 25.42
CA LEU A 164 1.14 9.50 24.26
C LEU A 164 2.60 9.62 24.68
N MET A 165 2.89 10.36 25.75
CA MET A 165 4.24 10.51 26.24
C MET A 165 4.82 9.18 26.73
N ASP A 166 4.01 8.37 27.42
CA ASP A 166 4.41 7.03 27.88
C ASP A 166 4.67 6.10 26.68
N ARG A 167 3.73 6.00 25.75
CA ARG A 167 3.84 5.11 24.58
C ARG A 167 5.02 5.44 23.65
N LEU A 168 5.46 6.69 23.62
CA LEU A 168 6.58 7.15 22.79
C LEU A 168 7.90 7.30 23.58
N ASP A 169 7.93 6.85 24.85
CA ASP A 169 9.08 6.92 25.76
C ASP A 169 9.64 8.35 25.90
N ILE A 170 8.78 9.37 25.93
CA ILE A 170 9.17 10.78 26.06
C ILE A 170 8.78 11.37 27.42
N THR A 171 8.15 10.61 28.28
CA THR A 171 7.77 11.02 29.66
C THR A 171 8.97 11.56 30.46
N PRO A 172 10.17 10.94 30.45
CA PRO A 172 11.34 11.47 31.18
C PRO A 172 11.80 12.86 30.70
N PHE A 173 11.44 13.23 29.48
CA PHE A 173 11.84 14.48 28.83
C PHE A 173 10.75 15.54 28.86
N ALA A 174 9.60 15.27 29.51
CA ALA A 174 8.42 16.13 29.47
C ALA A 174 8.69 17.60 29.80
N ASN A 175 9.60 17.87 30.73
CA ASN A 175 9.95 19.20 31.21
C ASN A 175 11.26 19.74 30.57
N GLN A 176 11.85 19.02 29.64
CA GLN A 176 13.04 19.50 28.91
C GLN A 176 12.63 20.34 27.70
N LEU A 177 13.45 21.35 27.38
CA LEU A 177 13.26 22.15 26.18
C LEU A 177 13.46 21.30 24.92
N CYS A 178 12.63 21.52 23.90
CA CYS A 178 12.76 20.84 22.62
C CYS A 178 14.11 21.08 21.93
N ALA A 179 14.76 22.22 22.22
CA ALA A 179 16.08 22.55 21.68
C ALA A 179 17.18 21.55 22.04
N VAL A 180 17.12 20.97 23.24
CA VAL A 180 18.20 20.09 23.76
C VAL A 180 17.97 18.60 23.47
N LEU A 181 16.87 18.26 22.87
CA LEU A 181 16.56 16.86 22.54
C LEU A 181 17.44 16.34 21.41
N SER A 182 17.81 15.06 21.48
CA SER A 182 18.42 14.35 20.34
C SER A 182 17.47 14.30 19.13
N LYS A 183 18.00 14.03 17.93
CA LYS A 183 17.17 13.91 16.70
C LYS A 183 16.07 12.89 16.89
N GLY A 184 16.36 11.74 17.53
CA GLY A 184 15.38 10.68 17.78
C GLY A 184 14.26 11.14 18.71
N TYR A 185 14.56 11.78 19.81
CA TYR A 185 13.53 12.27 20.73
C TYR A 185 12.69 13.39 20.10
N ARG A 186 13.32 14.30 19.34
CA ARG A 186 12.55 15.31 18.57
C ARG A 186 11.54 14.65 17.63
N ARG A 187 11.91 13.55 16.95
CA ARG A 187 11.01 12.80 16.07
C ARG A 187 9.83 12.19 16.82
N ARG A 188 10.09 11.57 17.98
CA ARG A 188 9.05 11.01 18.84
C ARG A 188 8.09 12.09 19.37
N VAL A 189 8.61 13.24 19.77
CA VAL A 189 7.77 14.39 20.20
C VAL A 189 6.90 14.89 19.05
N ALA A 190 7.47 15.06 17.85
CA ALA A 190 6.69 15.48 16.68
C ALA A 190 5.63 14.45 16.27
N LEU A 191 5.91 13.15 16.43
CA LEU A 191 4.91 12.09 16.23
C LEU A 191 3.80 12.17 17.28
N ALA A 192 4.13 12.42 18.56
CA ALA A 192 3.14 12.68 19.61
C ALA A 192 2.25 13.88 19.27
N MET A 193 2.85 14.98 18.76
CA MET A 193 2.11 16.17 18.32
C MET A 193 1.12 15.82 17.19
N ALA A 194 1.53 15.04 16.19
CA ALA A 194 0.66 14.62 15.10
C ALA A 194 -0.51 13.75 15.57
N LEU A 195 -0.37 13.04 16.70
CA LEU A 195 -1.38 12.16 17.29
C LEU A 195 -2.25 12.81 18.37
N THR A 196 -1.91 14.02 18.81
CA THR A 196 -2.54 14.67 19.96
C THR A 196 -4.06 14.78 19.86
N HIS A 197 -4.59 15.06 18.68
CA HIS A 197 -6.02 15.30 18.43
C HIS A 197 -6.80 14.07 17.95
N ASP A 198 -6.22 12.87 18.01
CA ASP A 198 -6.84 11.59 17.62
C ASP A 198 -7.27 11.51 16.15
N PRO A 199 -6.37 11.71 15.22
CA PRO A 199 -6.73 11.74 13.81
C PRO A 199 -7.14 10.36 13.28
N ASP A 200 -8.02 10.33 12.29
CA ASP A 200 -8.38 9.13 11.53
C ASP A 200 -7.29 8.74 10.52
N ILE A 201 -6.55 9.74 10.05
CA ILE A 201 -5.50 9.61 9.04
C ILE A 201 -4.20 10.17 9.60
N LEU A 202 -3.12 9.42 9.44
CA LEU A 202 -1.78 9.86 9.85
C LEU A 202 -0.86 9.90 8.62
N LEU A 203 -0.35 11.07 8.32
CA LEU A 203 0.61 11.30 7.23
C LEU A 203 2.00 11.51 7.83
N LEU A 204 2.95 10.65 7.49
CA LEU A 204 4.29 10.62 8.06
C LEU A 204 5.33 10.80 6.96
N ASP A 205 6.07 11.91 7.03
CA ASP A 205 7.14 12.20 6.08
C ASP A 205 8.49 11.78 6.67
N GLU A 206 9.05 10.68 6.16
CA GLU A 206 10.32 10.07 6.59
C GLU A 206 10.39 9.82 8.12
N PRO A 207 9.42 9.09 8.75
CA PRO A 207 9.29 9.00 10.20
C PRO A 207 10.48 8.35 10.93
N THR A 208 11.25 7.54 10.25
CA THR A 208 12.39 6.78 10.79
C THR A 208 13.76 7.38 10.43
N ASP A 209 13.80 8.48 9.65
CA ASP A 209 15.05 9.07 9.24
C ASP A 209 15.87 9.59 10.44
N GLY A 210 17.15 9.21 10.48
CA GLY A 210 18.11 9.61 11.52
C GLY A 210 17.89 9.00 12.89
N LEU A 211 17.10 7.92 13.00
CA LEU A 211 16.98 7.08 14.18
C LEU A 211 18.01 5.94 14.15
N ASP A 212 18.47 5.52 15.32
CA ASP A 212 19.24 4.28 15.45
C ASP A 212 18.34 3.04 15.19
N PRO A 213 18.93 1.86 14.94
CA PRO A 213 18.18 0.65 14.59
C PRO A 213 17.09 0.27 15.61
N LEU A 214 17.36 0.37 16.90
CA LEU A 214 16.41 0.03 17.96
C LEU A 214 15.22 1.01 17.99
N GLN A 215 15.53 2.32 17.83
CA GLN A 215 14.51 3.34 17.75
C GLN A 215 13.66 3.19 16.48
N LYS A 216 14.25 2.82 15.34
CA LYS A 216 13.51 2.51 14.12
C LYS A 216 12.52 1.37 14.33
N ASP A 217 12.94 0.28 14.95
CA ASP A 217 12.07 -0.88 15.18
C ASP A 217 10.90 -0.53 16.14
N SER A 218 11.16 0.27 17.17
CA SER A 218 10.11 0.79 18.06
C SER A 218 9.07 1.64 17.32
N VAL A 219 9.52 2.58 16.47
CA VAL A 219 8.63 3.45 15.69
C VAL A 219 7.86 2.64 14.64
N ARG A 220 8.49 1.68 13.98
CA ARG A 220 7.82 0.77 13.03
C ARG A 220 6.71 -0.05 13.69
N ALA A 221 7.00 -0.65 14.85
CA ALA A 221 6.01 -1.40 15.62
C ALA A 221 4.81 -0.51 16.01
N PHE A 222 5.10 0.73 16.43
CA PHE A 222 4.07 1.69 16.79
C PHE A 222 3.20 2.11 15.58
N ILE A 223 3.82 2.36 14.41
CA ILE A 223 3.09 2.66 13.18
C ILE A 223 2.17 1.49 12.79
N ARG A 224 2.66 0.25 12.83
CA ARG A 224 1.83 -0.92 12.53
C ARG A 224 0.66 -1.10 13.51
N GLU A 225 0.87 -0.84 14.78
CA GLU A 225 -0.19 -0.88 15.79
C GLU A 225 -1.29 0.15 15.48
N LEU A 226 -0.89 1.40 15.23
CA LEU A 226 -1.82 2.47 14.86
C LEU A 226 -2.56 2.19 13.55
N GLY A 227 -1.88 1.55 12.59
CA GLY A 227 -2.43 1.19 11.28
C GLY A 227 -3.61 0.24 11.33
N ARG A 228 -3.81 -0.51 12.43
CA ARG A 228 -4.95 -1.41 12.57
C ARG A 228 -6.31 -0.69 12.60
N GLU A 229 -6.32 0.54 13.07
CA GLU A 229 -7.55 1.32 13.29
C GLU A 229 -7.61 2.61 12.48
N ARG A 230 -6.51 2.99 11.83
CA ARG A 230 -6.34 4.26 11.12
C ARG A 230 -5.80 4.02 9.72
N LEU A 231 -6.00 5.01 8.85
CA LEU A 231 -5.23 5.08 7.62
C LEU A 231 -3.90 5.75 7.92
N ILE A 232 -2.79 5.11 7.52
CA ILE A 232 -1.46 5.70 7.63
C ILE A 232 -0.82 5.77 6.25
N ILE A 233 -0.27 6.93 5.89
CA ILE A 233 0.54 7.10 4.68
C ILE A 233 1.94 7.51 5.11
N VAL A 234 2.92 6.67 4.81
CA VAL A 234 4.32 6.88 5.19
C VAL A 234 5.15 7.14 3.94
N SER A 235 5.79 8.30 3.84
CA SER A 235 6.86 8.43 2.84
C SER A 235 8.14 7.82 3.37
N THR A 236 8.85 7.11 2.52
CA THR A 236 10.19 6.63 2.83
C THR A 236 11.01 6.44 1.55
N HIS A 237 12.31 6.57 1.67
CA HIS A 237 13.29 6.16 0.66
C HIS A 237 13.97 4.85 1.04
N LEU A 238 13.69 4.29 2.23
CA LEU A 238 14.26 3.05 2.75
C LEU A 238 13.40 1.85 2.37
N LEU A 239 13.73 1.20 1.26
CA LEU A 239 12.96 0.08 0.72
C LEU A 239 12.89 -1.13 1.66
N GLU A 240 13.89 -1.31 2.53
CA GLU A 240 13.90 -2.36 3.55
C GLU A 240 12.79 -2.24 4.61
N GLU A 241 12.26 -1.04 4.80
CA GLU A 241 11.19 -0.77 5.76
C GLU A 241 9.81 -1.17 5.22
N VAL A 242 9.66 -1.11 3.92
CA VAL A 242 8.37 -1.26 3.23
C VAL A 242 7.68 -2.60 3.52
N PRO A 243 8.32 -3.77 3.34
CA PRO A 243 7.67 -5.05 3.64
C PRO A 243 7.37 -5.26 5.12
N ARG A 244 7.99 -4.44 6.00
CA ARG A 244 7.84 -4.56 7.44
C ARG A 244 6.64 -3.77 7.98
N ILE A 245 6.28 -2.66 7.34
CA ILE A 245 5.26 -1.73 7.85
C ILE A 245 4.11 -1.45 6.90
N CYS A 246 4.27 -1.62 5.58
CA CYS A 246 3.27 -1.25 4.59
C CYS A 246 2.49 -2.45 4.08
N ASP A 247 1.18 -2.30 3.96
CA ASP A 247 0.28 -3.26 3.32
C ASP A 247 0.21 -3.03 1.81
N ARG A 248 0.44 -1.77 1.37
CA ARG A 248 0.40 -1.33 0.00
C ARG A 248 1.45 -0.25 -0.26
N VAL A 249 1.90 -0.14 -1.49
CA VAL A 249 2.92 0.83 -1.91
C VAL A 249 2.49 1.61 -3.13
N LEU A 250 2.73 2.91 -3.06
CA LEU A 250 2.57 3.86 -4.15
C LEU A 250 3.97 4.32 -4.56
N VAL A 251 4.42 4.00 -5.78
CA VAL A 251 5.74 4.44 -6.26
C VAL A 251 5.58 5.66 -7.15
N MET A 252 6.26 6.73 -6.77
CA MET A 252 6.29 7.99 -7.50
C MET A 252 7.65 8.25 -8.15
N ALA A 253 7.64 8.78 -9.36
CA ALA A 253 8.81 9.38 -10.01
C ALA A 253 8.35 10.55 -10.89
N ASN A 254 9.16 11.60 -11.00
CA ASN A 254 8.88 12.79 -11.82
C ASN A 254 7.49 13.40 -11.57
N GLY A 255 7.03 13.36 -10.31
CA GLY A 255 5.71 13.88 -9.92
C GLY A 255 4.52 13.01 -10.31
N GLN A 256 4.73 11.81 -10.81
CA GLN A 256 3.68 10.89 -11.28
C GLN A 256 3.66 9.60 -10.46
N LEU A 257 2.47 9.00 -10.33
CA LEU A 257 2.29 7.68 -9.75
C LEU A 257 2.52 6.62 -10.84
N GLY A 258 3.47 5.71 -10.62
CA GLY A 258 3.82 4.65 -11.58
C GLY A 258 3.46 3.24 -11.13
N PHE A 259 3.19 3.05 -9.83
CA PHE A 259 2.83 1.74 -9.28
C PHE A 259 1.93 1.91 -8.06
N ASP A 260 0.96 1.03 -7.91
CA ASP A 260 -0.02 1.02 -6.84
C ASP A 260 -0.48 -0.42 -6.57
N ASP A 261 0.19 -1.12 -5.64
CA ASP A 261 -0.12 -2.50 -5.25
C ASP A 261 0.68 -2.89 -3.98
N THR A 262 0.67 -4.16 -3.58
CA THR A 262 1.42 -4.67 -2.43
C THR A 262 2.94 -4.63 -2.63
N PRO A 263 3.73 -4.65 -1.53
CA PRO A 263 5.19 -4.75 -1.62
C PRO A 263 5.67 -6.01 -2.37
N GLU A 264 4.97 -7.12 -2.20
CA GLU A 264 5.26 -8.39 -2.86
C GLU A 264 5.02 -8.29 -4.37
N ALA A 265 3.94 -7.63 -4.79
CA ALA A 265 3.64 -7.37 -6.19
C ALA A 265 4.72 -6.49 -6.83
N LEU A 266 5.19 -5.45 -6.12
CA LEU A 266 6.31 -4.64 -6.59
C LEU A 266 7.57 -5.49 -6.75
N ALA A 267 7.95 -6.27 -5.74
CA ALA A 267 9.13 -7.11 -5.79
C ALA A 267 9.08 -8.10 -6.97
N ALA A 268 7.92 -8.71 -7.22
CA ALA A 268 7.73 -9.67 -8.30
C ALA A 268 7.92 -9.07 -9.72
N THR A 269 7.77 -7.75 -9.90
CA THR A 269 8.05 -7.09 -11.19
C THR A 269 9.51 -7.25 -11.61
N SER A 270 10.46 -7.32 -10.65
CA SER A 270 11.89 -7.50 -10.95
C SER A 270 12.22 -8.83 -11.63
N VAL A 271 11.36 -9.84 -11.43
CA VAL A 271 11.57 -11.20 -11.95
C VAL A 271 10.75 -11.42 -13.23
N SER A 272 9.52 -10.91 -13.29
CA SER A 272 8.60 -11.13 -14.42
C SER A 272 9.06 -10.45 -15.70
N GLU A 273 9.74 -9.32 -15.61
CA GLU A 273 10.24 -8.58 -16.79
C GLU A 273 11.32 -9.33 -17.56
N GLY A 274 12.16 -10.11 -16.88
CA GLY A 274 13.16 -10.95 -17.52
C GLY A 274 12.57 -12.13 -18.32
N ILE A 275 11.30 -12.48 -18.10
CA ILE A 275 10.66 -13.65 -18.71
C ILE A 275 9.72 -13.26 -19.85
N LEU A 276 9.00 -12.14 -19.73
CA LEU A 276 7.97 -11.75 -20.69
C LEU A 276 8.48 -10.91 -21.86
N GLY A 277 9.81 -10.73 -21.97
CA GLY A 277 10.48 -10.14 -23.13
C GLY A 277 9.80 -8.89 -23.67
N GLY A 278 9.90 -7.74 -22.96
CA GLY A 278 9.58 -6.42 -23.52
C GLY A 278 8.16 -6.19 -24.06
N SER A 279 7.25 -7.14 -23.93
CA SER A 279 5.86 -6.98 -24.32
C SER A 279 5.18 -6.02 -23.35
N ARG A 280 4.86 -4.83 -23.86
CA ARG A 280 4.23 -3.72 -23.19
C ARG A 280 3.13 -4.16 -22.23
N SER A 281 3.44 -4.30 -20.95
CA SER A 281 2.44 -4.18 -19.91
C SER A 281 1.93 -2.75 -20.00
N ARG A 282 0.72 -2.59 -20.55
CA ARG A 282 0.03 -1.31 -20.60
C ARG A 282 -0.38 -0.98 -19.16
N TYR A 283 0.46 -0.28 -18.44
CA TYR A 283 0.03 0.50 -17.28
C TYR A 283 -0.76 1.70 -17.81
N GLY A 284 -1.97 1.42 -18.26
CA GLY A 284 -2.92 2.40 -18.73
C GLY A 284 -4.16 2.29 -17.88
N ALA A 285 -4.42 3.34 -17.11
CA ALA A 285 -5.73 3.78 -16.63
C ALA A 285 -6.78 2.67 -16.44
N GLY A 286 -6.70 1.94 -15.33
CA GLY A 286 -7.71 1.01 -14.89
C GLY A 286 -7.27 0.47 -13.53
N TYR A 287 -7.89 0.95 -12.47
CA TYR A 287 -7.74 0.41 -11.13
C TYR A 287 -8.16 -1.07 -11.14
N GLY A 288 -7.20 -1.96 -11.19
CA GLY A 288 -7.43 -3.40 -11.16
C GLY A 288 -6.08 -4.09 -11.02
N ALA A 289 -5.95 -4.89 -9.98
CA ALA A 289 -4.81 -5.66 -9.56
C ALA A 289 -3.82 -5.97 -10.69
N SER A 290 -2.65 -5.35 -10.64
CA SER A 290 -1.48 -5.74 -11.43
C SER A 290 -1.01 -7.09 -10.90
N SER A 291 -1.62 -8.15 -11.39
CA SER A 291 -1.27 -9.51 -11.00
C SER A 291 0.09 -9.88 -11.60
N SER A 292 1.14 -9.61 -10.83
CA SER A 292 2.46 -10.15 -11.12
C SER A 292 2.40 -11.67 -11.06
N LEU A 293 2.78 -12.32 -12.16
CA LEU A 293 2.79 -13.78 -12.22
C LEU A 293 3.86 -14.34 -11.29
N PRO A 294 3.54 -15.38 -10.49
CA PRO A 294 4.53 -16.04 -9.68
C PRO A 294 5.60 -16.70 -10.56
N VAL A 295 6.86 -16.57 -10.19
CA VAL A 295 8.00 -17.10 -10.94
C VAL A 295 8.74 -18.16 -10.13
N TRP A 296 9.08 -19.27 -10.78
CA TRP A 296 9.89 -20.32 -10.20
C TRP A 296 11.22 -20.44 -10.95
N ARG A 297 12.30 -20.60 -10.20
CA ARG A 297 13.57 -21.07 -10.70
C ARG A 297 13.58 -22.59 -10.66
N VAL A 298 13.83 -23.19 -11.80
CA VAL A 298 13.83 -24.62 -11.99
C VAL A 298 15.21 -25.05 -12.44
N THR A 299 15.84 -25.95 -11.70
CA THR A 299 17.14 -26.55 -12.06
C THR A 299 16.92 -27.99 -12.50
N LEU A 300 17.40 -28.32 -13.67
CA LEU A 300 17.27 -29.64 -14.30
C LEU A 300 18.63 -30.26 -14.50
N SER A 301 18.72 -31.58 -14.48
CA SER A 301 19.96 -32.32 -14.64
C SER A 301 20.64 -32.15 -16.01
N ARG A 302 19.93 -31.69 -17.04
CA ARG A 302 20.45 -31.39 -18.37
C ARG A 302 19.72 -30.25 -19.04
N ALA A 303 20.32 -29.68 -20.08
CA ALA A 303 19.68 -28.70 -20.92
C ALA A 303 18.51 -29.31 -21.71
N LEU A 304 17.47 -28.47 -21.96
CA LEU A 304 16.33 -28.84 -22.77
C LEU A 304 16.53 -28.43 -24.23
N SER A 305 16.08 -29.27 -25.14
CA SER A 305 15.96 -28.92 -26.55
C SER A 305 14.80 -27.91 -26.77
N GLU A 306 14.77 -27.26 -27.92
CA GLU A 306 13.66 -26.31 -28.26
C GLU A 306 12.29 -27.01 -28.24
N ARG A 307 12.21 -28.27 -28.65
CA ARG A 307 10.97 -29.07 -28.61
C ARG A 307 10.51 -29.33 -27.18
N GLU A 308 11.42 -29.61 -26.28
CA GLU A 308 11.17 -29.84 -24.85
C GLU A 308 10.74 -28.52 -24.17
N LEU A 309 11.41 -27.41 -24.46
CA LEU A 309 11.01 -26.08 -23.99
C LEU A 309 9.58 -25.73 -24.46
N ALA A 310 9.26 -25.97 -25.73
CA ALA A 310 7.92 -25.79 -26.26
C ALA A 310 6.88 -26.71 -25.60
N SER A 311 7.26 -27.90 -25.15
CA SER A 311 6.42 -28.83 -24.41
C SER A 311 6.14 -28.29 -22.99
N VAL A 312 7.17 -27.86 -22.26
CA VAL A 312 7.01 -27.27 -20.92
C VAL A 312 6.13 -26.02 -20.95
N SER A 313 6.26 -25.17 -21.98
CA SER A 313 5.44 -23.96 -22.10
C SER A 313 3.93 -24.24 -22.23
N ARG A 314 3.56 -25.46 -22.60
CA ARG A 314 2.16 -25.91 -22.74
C ARG A 314 1.59 -26.59 -21.49
N LEU A 315 2.41 -26.79 -20.46
CA LEU A 315 1.96 -27.44 -19.23
C LEU A 315 0.89 -26.61 -18.51
N PRO A 316 -0.07 -27.26 -17.84
CA PRO A 316 -1.05 -26.58 -17.00
C PRO A 316 -0.34 -25.72 -15.94
N GLY A 317 -0.79 -24.49 -15.78
CA GLY A 317 -0.22 -23.54 -14.83
C GLY A 317 1.01 -22.77 -15.32
N VAL A 318 1.58 -23.10 -16.47
CA VAL A 318 2.71 -22.37 -17.07
C VAL A 318 2.20 -21.25 -17.97
N ALA A 319 2.67 -20.03 -17.74
CA ALA A 319 2.39 -18.84 -18.57
C ALA A 319 3.54 -18.55 -19.55
N ALA A 320 4.77 -18.64 -19.08
CA ALA A 320 5.98 -18.43 -19.88
C ALA A 320 7.16 -19.20 -19.30
N ILE A 321 8.18 -19.45 -20.13
CA ILE A 321 9.43 -20.08 -19.74
C ILE A 321 10.60 -19.39 -20.43
N THR A 322 11.69 -19.19 -19.70
CA THR A 322 12.93 -18.58 -20.23
C THR A 322 14.15 -19.31 -19.70
N PRO A 323 15.04 -19.79 -20.58
CA PRO A 323 16.33 -20.32 -20.17
C PRO A 323 17.19 -19.22 -19.53
N VAL A 324 17.87 -19.53 -18.43
CA VAL A 324 18.81 -18.62 -17.76
C VAL A 324 20.20 -18.85 -18.31
N LYS A 325 20.86 -17.81 -18.80
CA LYS A 325 22.24 -17.92 -19.28
C LYS A 325 23.19 -18.15 -18.11
N PRO A 326 24.28 -18.93 -18.29
CA PRO A 326 25.21 -19.28 -17.21
C PRO A 326 25.80 -18.09 -16.45
N GLY A 327 25.88 -16.90 -17.05
CA GLY A 327 26.37 -15.67 -16.40
C GLY A 327 25.35 -14.96 -15.52
N ASP A 328 24.04 -15.13 -15.78
CA ASP A 328 22.98 -14.46 -15.04
C ASP A 328 22.60 -15.17 -13.73
N ALA A 329 22.93 -16.47 -13.64
CA ALA A 329 22.62 -17.31 -12.48
C ALA A 329 23.52 -17.03 -11.27
N MET A 330 24.74 -16.55 -11.48
CA MET A 330 25.74 -16.37 -10.40
C MET A 330 25.67 -15.03 -9.67
N ALA A 331 24.96 -14.03 -10.19
CA ALA A 331 25.02 -12.68 -9.64
C ALA A 331 24.14 -12.44 -8.38
N ARG A 332 23.27 -13.39 -8.01
CA ARG A 332 22.23 -13.15 -6.99
C ARG A 332 22.17 -14.15 -5.82
N ASP A 333 22.93 -15.25 -5.86
CA ASP A 333 22.88 -16.24 -4.78
C ASP A 333 24.23 -16.30 -4.03
N LYS A 334 24.20 -15.87 -2.75
CA LYS A 334 25.35 -15.97 -1.83
C LYS A 334 25.47 -17.37 -1.20
N SER A 335 24.71 -18.34 -1.68
CA SER A 335 24.83 -19.73 -1.21
C SER A 335 26.01 -20.42 -1.86
N PRO A 336 26.86 -21.11 -1.09
CA PRO A 336 28.04 -21.75 -1.64
C PRO A 336 27.68 -23.01 -2.43
N LEU A 337 28.05 -22.99 -3.71
CA LEU A 337 28.40 -24.13 -4.53
C LEU A 337 27.41 -25.31 -4.65
N VAL A 338 26.54 -25.22 -5.67
CA VAL A 338 26.29 -26.42 -6.48
C VAL A 338 26.74 -26.08 -7.91
N VAL A 339 27.87 -26.58 -8.34
CA VAL A 339 28.26 -26.60 -9.74
C VAL A 339 27.33 -27.61 -10.41
N SER A 340 26.14 -27.19 -10.80
CA SER A 340 25.25 -28.05 -11.58
C SER A 340 25.63 -27.90 -13.06
N THR A 341 26.00 -28.99 -13.69
CA THR A 341 26.11 -29.12 -15.15
C THR A 341 24.75 -29.04 -15.85
N GLY A 342 23.67 -28.76 -15.10
CA GLY A 342 22.28 -28.74 -15.55
C GLY A 342 21.81 -27.41 -16.08
N ALA A 343 20.65 -27.40 -16.72
CA ALA A 343 19.99 -26.18 -17.18
C ALA A 343 19.19 -25.49 -16.06
N VAL A 344 19.27 -24.19 -16.00
CA VAL A 344 18.43 -23.37 -15.14
C VAL A 344 17.37 -22.66 -16.01
N LEU A 345 16.13 -22.79 -15.60
CA LEU A 345 14.99 -22.15 -16.28
C LEU A 345 14.25 -21.24 -15.31
N ARG A 346 13.72 -20.13 -15.80
CA ARG A 346 12.69 -19.36 -15.13
C ARG A 346 11.33 -19.68 -15.74
N LEU A 347 10.39 -20.03 -14.88
CA LEU A 347 9.05 -20.43 -15.25
C LEU A 347 8.06 -19.47 -14.59
N ALA A 348 7.35 -18.68 -15.41
CA ALA A 348 6.24 -17.86 -14.94
C ALA A 348 4.98 -18.73 -14.87
N GLY A 349 4.32 -18.74 -13.71
CA GLY A 349 3.07 -19.44 -13.51
C GLY A 349 1.85 -18.61 -13.88
N ARG A 350 0.70 -19.25 -14.08
CA ARG A 350 -0.59 -18.56 -14.19
C ARG A 350 -1.14 -18.27 -12.79
N LEU A 351 -1.88 -17.20 -12.66
CA LEU A 351 -2.59 -16.86 -11.41
C LEU A 351 -3.48 -18.03 -10.98
N HIS A 352 -3.40 -18.35 -9.69
CA HIS A 352 -4.18 -19.43 -9.05
C HIS A 352 -3.93 -20.86 -9.58
N GLN A 353 -2.87 -21.07 -10.38
CA GLN A 353 -2.48 -22.40 -10.85
C GLN A 353 -1.02 -22.68 -10.52
N ASP A 354 -0.77 -23.69 -9.66
CA ASP A 354 0.57 -24.15 -9.35
C ASP A 354 1.13 -25.02 -10.49
N PRO A 355 2.20 -24.62 -11.18
CA PRO A 355 2.77 -25.40 -12.28
C PRO A 355 3.63 -26.57 -11.80
N ARG A 356 4.03 -26.61 -10.51
CA ARG A 356 4.98 -27.61 -9.97
C ARG A 356 4.52 -29.06 -10.15
N PRO A 357 3.26 -29.43 -9.88
CA PRO A 357 2.81 -30.82 -10.08
C PRO A 357 2.83 -31.25 -11.55
N ALA A 358 2.53 -30.35 -12.48
CA ALA A 358 2.56 -30.63 -13.91
C ALA A 358 4.01 -30.77 -14.41
N LEU A 359 4.90 -29.88 -13.94
CA LEU A 359 6.32 -29.91 -14.24
C LEU A 359 6.99 -31.20 -13.73
N ALA A 360 6.71 -31.59 -12.48
CA ALA A 360 7.29 -32.80 -11.89
C ALA A 360 6.88 -34.07 -12.69
N ARG A 361 5.60 -34.19 -13.06
CA ARG A 361 5.13 -35.29 -13.91
C ARG A 361 5.79 -35.30 -15.28
N TRP A 362 5.93 -34.12 -15.89
CA TRP A 362 6.59 -33.98 -17.19
C TRP A 362 8.07 -34.38 -17.09
N CYS A 363 8.78 -33.95 -16.08
CA CYS A 363 10.18 -34.33 -15.84
C CYS A 363 10.32 -35.85 -15.68
N SER A 364 9.44 -36.48 -14.91
CA SER A 364 9.42 -37.94 -14.74
C SER A 364 9.17 -38.66 -16.07
N TYR A 365 8.24 -38.18 -16.89
CA TYR A 365 7.94 -38.77 -18.20
C TYR A 365 9.11 -38.67 -19.20
N MET A 366 9.85 -37.55 -19.14
CA MET A 366 10.98 -37.27 -20.01
C MET A 366 12.33 -37.83 -19.46
N GLU A 367 12.29 -38.51 -18.32
CA GLU A 367 13.49 -39.07 -17.64
C GLU A 367 14.52 -37.95 -17.30
N ILE A 368 14.04 -36.74 -17.01
CA ILE A 368 14.86 -35.63 -16.64
C ILE A 368 14.74 -35.44 -15.11
N ARG A 369 15.87 -35.44 -14.41
CA ARG A 369 15.84 -35.18 -12.96
C ARG A 369 15.62 -33.72 -12.71
N LEU A 370 14.61 -33.42 -11.87
CA LEU A 370 14.34 -32.09 -11.33
C LEU A 370 15.18 -31.93 -10.06
N ASP A 371 16.25 -31.16 -10.14
CA ASP A 371 17.19 -30.97 -9.01
C ASP A 371 16.64 -29.93 -8.03
N GLU A 372 16.00 -28.85 -8.54
CA GLU A 372 15.46 -27.78 -7.70
C GLU A 372 14.26 -27.13 -8.38
N CYS A 373 13.27 -26.74 -7.58
CA CYS A 373 12.16 -25.90 -8.01
C CYS A 373 11.77 -24.94 -6.88
N VAL A 374 12.29 -23.72 -6.92
CA VAL A 374 12.15 -22.70 -5.88
C VAL A 374 11.36 -21.53 -6.41
N HIS A 375 10.41 -21.04 -5.59
CA HIS A 375 9.73 -19.80 -5.88
C HIS A 375 10.73 -18.63 -5.80
N GLU A 376 10.97 -17.98 -6.94
CA GLU A 376 11.90 -16.86 -7.02
C GLU A 376 11.20 -15.62 -6.44
N ARG A 377 11.61 -15.23 -5.25
CA ARG A 377 11.13 -14.00 -4.63
C ARG A 377 11.82 -12.85 -5.34
N GLY A 378 11.02 -11.92 -5.83
CA GLY A 378 11.54 -10.69 -6.41
C GLY A 378 12.25 -9.84 -5.36
N ASP A 379 13.17 -9.01 -5.84
CA ASP A 379 13.88 -8.03 -5.02
C ASP A 379 13.21 -6.67 -5.19
N ILE A 380 12.67 -6.14 -4.10
CA ILE A 380 11.95 -4.87 -4.08
C ILE A 380 12.86 -3.70 -4.50
N GLU A 381 14.15 -3.75 -4.17
CA GLU A 381 15.10 -2.69 -4.53
C GLU A 381 15.38 -2.71 -6.04
N VAL A 382 15.57 -3.89 -6.61
CA VAL A 382 15.77 -4.06 -8.06
C VAL A 382 14.51 -3.62 -8.81
N ALA A 383 13.33 -4.06 -8.37
CA ALA A 383 12.04 -3.69 -8.95
C ALA A 383 11.82 -2.18 -8.94
N PHE A 384 12.02 -1.57 -7.77
CA PHE A 384 11.90 -0.12 -7.60
C PHE A 384 12.84 0.64 -8.54
N ARG A 385 14.12 0.26 -8.60
CA ARG A 385 15.12 0.91 -9.47
C ARG A 385 14.75 0.80 -10.93
N GLN A 386 14.31 -0.36 -11.41
CA GLN A 386 13.85 -0.58 -12.78
C GLN A 386 12.62 0.27 -13.11
N LEU A 387 11.64 0.32 -12.19
CA LEU A 387 10.42 1.11 -12.36
C LEU A 387 10.73 2.61 -12.46
N VAL A 388 11.56 3.13 -11.53
CA VAL A 388 11.93 4.55 -11.51
C VAL A 388 12.70 4.94 -12.77
N THR A 389 13.64 4.10 -13.26
CA THR A 389 14.38 4.34 -14.50
C THR A 389 13.42 4.44 -15.68
N ARG A 390 12.47 3.52 -15.81
CA ARG A 390 11.46 3.58 -16.91
C ARG A 390 10.57 4.82 -16.83
N MET A 391 10.14 5.19 -15.64
CA MET A 391 9.35 6.42 -15.47
C MET A 391 10.17 7.68 -15.81
N ALA A 392 11.49 7.64 -15.62
CA ALA A 392 12.38 8.73 -15.99
C ALA A 392 12.57 8.86 -17.51
N GLU A 393 12.52 7.75 -18.23
CA GLU A 393 12.65 7.71 -19.71
C GLU A 393 11.35 8.09 -20.44
N GLN A 394 10.20 8.06 -19.76
CA GLN A 394 8.93 8.51 -20.33
C GLN A 394 8.89 10.05 -20.34
N PRO A 395 8.66 10.69 -21.49
CA PRO A 395 8.53 12.14 -21.53
C PRO A 395 7.35 12.57 -20.65
N SER A 396 7.60 13.52 -19.74
CA SER A 396 6.52 14.17 -18.98
C SER A 396 5.43 14.63 -19.95
N PRO A 397 4.15 14.38 -19.67
CA PRO A 397 3.08 14.91 -20.49
C PRO A 397 3.25 16.42 -20.59
N LEU A 398 3.34 16.93 -21.81
CA LEU A 398 3.46 18.35 -22.11
C LEU A 398 2.39 19.13 -21.33
N PRO A 399 2.71 20.30 -20.76
CA PRO A 399 1.70 21.13 -20.10
C PRO A 399 0.55 21.38 -21.07
N MET A 400 -0.68 21.11 -20.64
CA MET A 400 -1.87 21.38 -21.45
C MET A 400 -1.79 22.82 -21.96
N ARG A 401 -1.78 22.99 -23.27
CA ARG A 401 -1.89 24.30 -23.91
C ARG A 401 -3.10 25.00 -23.27
N LYS A 402 -2.86 26.15 -22.67
CA LYS A 402 -3.94 27.06 -22.26
C LYS A 402 -4.82 27.27 -23.50
N GLN A 403 -6.07 26.84 -23.43
CA GLN A 403 -7.07 27.33 -24.35
C GLN A 403 -7.13 28.84 -24.13
N THR A 404 -6.58 29.59 -25.04
CA THR A 404 -6.80 31.04 -25.15
C THR A 404 -8.32 31.26 -25.28
N PRO A 405 -8.93 32.13 -24.46
CA PRO A 405 -10.32 32.52 -24.68
C PRO A 405 -10.41 33.08 -26.11
N ARG A 406 -11.35 32.58 -26.90
CA ARG A 406 -11.72 33.20 -28.16
C ARG A 406 -12.10 34.63 -27.84
N ALA A 407 -11.37 35.56 -28.40
CA ALA A 407 -11.77 36.94 -28.47
C ALA A 407 -13.10 36.99 -29.24
N ASP A 408 -14.15 37.45 -28.53
CA ASP A 408 -15.42 37.78 -29.14
C ASP A 408 -15.16 38.86 -30.21
N GLN A 409 -15.53 38.53 -31.40
CA GLN A 409 -15.56 39.49 -32.50
C GLN A 409 -16.60 40.53 -32.15
N GLU A 410 -16.18 41.75 -31.89
CA GLU A 410 -17.02 42.93 -31.97
C GLU A 410 -17.65 42.98 -33.36
N VAL A 411 -18.97 42.82 -33.39
CA VAL A 411 -19.78 43.16 -34.56
C VAL A 411 -20.12 44.62 -34.43
N SER A 412 -19.47 45.43 -35.25
CA SER A 412 -19.88 46.79 -35.58
C SER A 412 -21.22 46.77 -36.33
N SER A 413 -22.18 47.51 -35.83
CA SER A 413 -23.20 48.24 -36.60
C SER A 413 -23.82 49.33 -35.70
#